data_3c06f6726c01162ef34692ac3f3f1325
#
_entry.id   3c06f6726c01162ef34692ac3f3f1325
#
_cell.length_a   1.000
_cell.length_b   1.000
_cell.length_c   1.000
_cell.angle_alpha   90.00
_cell.angle_beta   90.00
_cell.angle_gamma   90.00
#
_symmetry.space_group_name_H-M   'P 1'
#
loop_
_entity.id
_entity.type
_entity.pdbx_description
1 polymer ?
#
loop_
_entity_poly.entity_id
_entity_poly.type
_entity_poly.pdbx_seq_one_letter_code
_entity_poly.pdbx_strand_id
1 'polypeptide(L)'
;MTMDFSMKNNKIVNHFSNFKERSTITPMEVLADGTQANENPAACYRGLGCVSGNNSSRLLLDYKVEHPHAYEEIMRLLFQKDYGAGLTHIKLELGADVNSSSGTEPCTKRSLNEPADVTRGAGFQFAADAKAINPDITIDMLRWGEPKWVTDAFVISQEHGLRARYRWYKETLDAAYAVYGLKFDYISADQNETDTPDEAWILYLRHMLDNEKNAPYDYSKIKLIASDEVGTRNIAEQMVDNSVLRNAVDVIGLHYTTFGDSYTNLLNEAYGKEIWYSEGIAPCNVPELTVQADESGLVGKNGPIDVANRIINSYYNGKMVMYEFQPAVAAYYDGACYAPKQLIRAWEPWSGHFVLDIGFWLAMHFSRFARKGWMYVNGACYGDGEENHAIANTTHNFMTLTAPDRSEMSMFFTNESEDVRIYTVQVKDMAFEPTVFSSVITKGPSGR
;
A
#
# COMPACT_ATOMS: atom_id res chain seq x y z
N MET A 1 -28.84 6.74 -14.35
CA MET A 1 -28.41 5.37 -14.57
C MET A 1 -29.11 4.52 -13.52
N THR A 2 -30.02 3.67 -13.93
CA THR A 2 -30.74 2.79 -12.99
C THR A 2 -30.07 1.43 -13.05
N MET A 3 -29.63 0.93 -11.90
CA MET A 3 -29.21 -0.45 -11.78
C MET A 3 -30.42 -1.29 -11.40
N ASP A 4 -30.65 -2.34 -12.11
CA ASP A 4 -31.68 -3.32 -11.79
C ASP A 4 -30.99 -4.63 -11.41
N PHE A 5 -31.25 -5.10 -10.20
CA PHE A 5 -30.74 -6.36 -9.68
C PHE A 5 -31.89 -7.34 -9.60
N SER A 6 -31.76 -8.48 -10.20
CA SER A 6 -32.70 -9.57 -10.00
C SER A 6 -31.99 -10.82 -9.51
N MET A 7 -32.61 -11.52 -8.57
CA MET A 7 -32.17 -12.85 -8.11
C MET A 7 -32.98 -13.92 -8.84
N LYS A 8 -32.30 -14.85 -9.48
CA LYS A 8 -32.93 -16.03 -10.06
C LYS A 8 -32.06 -17.25 -9.71
N ASN A 9 -32.65 -18.18 -8.94
CA ASN A 9 -31.98 -19.42 -8.51
C ASN A 9 -30.64 -19.19 -7.78
N ASN A 10 -30.61 -18.29 -6.81
CA ASN A 10 -29.39 -17.89 -6.08
C ASN A 10 -28.27 -17.29 -6.98
N LYS A 11 -28.63 -16.79 -8.13
CA LYS A 11 -27.71 -16.07 -9.04
C LYS A 11 -28.09 -14.60 -9.06
N ILE A 12 -27.08 -13.73 -8.95
CA ILE A 12 -27.24 -12.30 -9.15
C ILE A 12 -26.99 -12.03 -10.63
N VAL A 13 -27.97 -11.43 -11.28
CA VAL A 13 -27.83 -10.96 -12.66
C VAL A 13 -27.88 -9.44 -12.65
N ASN A 14 -26.80 -8.81 -13.07
CA ASN A 14 -26.72 -7.36 -13.17
C ASN A 14 -27.06 -6.94 -14.60
N HIS A 15 -28.09 -6.11 -14.76
CA HIS A 15 -28.50 -5.56 -16.05
C HIS A 15 -28.26 -4.04 -16.06
N PHE A 16 -27.41 -3.58 -16.98
CA PHE A 16 -27.19 -2.16 -17.23
C PHE A 16 -28.16 -1.70 -18.34
N SER A 17 -29.26 -1.03 -17.99
CA SER A 17 -30.39 -0.76 -18.89
C SER A 17 -30.20 0.41 -19.87
N ASN A 18 -29.02 1.05 -19.95
CA ASN A 18 -28.82 2.24 -20.80
C ASN A 18 -27.67 2.17 -21.80
N PHE A 19 -27.14 0.98 -22.06
CA PHE A 19 -26.14 0.80 -23.11
C PHE A 19 -26.79 0.23 -24.36
N LYS A 20 -26.46 0.78 -25.54
CA LYS A 20 -26.81 0.16 -26.81
C LYS A 20 -26.17 -1.23 -26.84
N GLU A 21 -26.97 -2.25 -27.06
CA GLU A 21 -26.46 -3.60 -27.32
C GLU A 21 -25.47 -3.53 -28.48
N ARG A 22 -24.19 -3.62 -28.15
CA ARG A 22 -23.11 -3.86 -29.09
C ARG A 22 -22.70 -5.31 -28.94
N SER A 23 -23.11 -6.14 -29.89
CA SER A 23 -22.78 -7.57 -30.00
C SER A 23 -23.30 -8.49 -28.88
N THR A 24 -23.34 -9.78 -29.15
CA THR A 24 -23.66 -10.85 -28.18
C THR A 24 -22.55 -10.95 -27.15
N ILE A 25 -22.74 -10.30 -25.98
CA ILE A 25 -21.80 -10.36 -24.86
C ILE A 25 -22.05 -11.66 -24.12
N THR A 26 -21.04 -12.50 -24.06
CA THR A 26 -21.08 -13.71 -23.22
C THR A 26 -20.85 -13.31 -21.76
N PRO A 27 -21.80 -13.61 -20.85
CA PRO A 27 -21.58 -13.37 -19.42
C PRO A 27 -20.42 -14.20 -18.89
N MET A 28 -19.61 -13.62 -18.00
CA MET A 28 -18.65 -14.37 -17.21
C MET A 28 -19.33 -14.93 -15.97
N GLU A 29 -19.26 -16.24 -15.80
CA GLU A 29 -19.78 -16.91 -14.61
C GLU A 29 -18.73 -16.85 -13.48
N VAL A 30 -19.14 -16.36 -12.31
CA VAL A 30 -18.28 -16.23 -11.12
C VAL A 30 -18.92 -16.99 -9.98
N LEU A 31 -18.20 -17.96 -9.42
CA LEU A 31 -18.63 -18.69 -8.23
C LEU A 31 -17.89 -18.17 -6.98
N ALA A 32 -18.59 -17.42 -6.16
CA ALA A 32 -18.09 -16.97 -4.86
C ALA A 32 -18.45 -18.03 -3.78
N ASP A 33 -17.58 -19.04 -3.67
CA ASP A 33 -17.75 -20.17 -2.74
C ASP A 33 -16.95 -19.91 -1.46
N GLY A 34 -17.64 -19.77 -0.33
CA GLY A 34 -17.02 -19.52 0.98
C GLY A 34 -16.04 -20.61 1.41
N THR A 35 -16.16 -21.83 0.88
CA THR A 35 -15.17 -22.90 1.17
C THR A 35 -13.81 -22.66 0.52
N GLN A 36 -13.74 -21.75 -0.46
CA GLN A 36 -12.52 -21.35 -1.14
C GLN A 36 -11.90 -20.07 -0.55
N ALA A 37 -12.42 -19.59 0.59
CA ALA A 37 -11.78 -18.49 1.31
C ALA A 37 -10.37 -18.90 1.74
N ASN A 38 -9.39 -18.06 1.45
CA ASN A 38 -8.00 -18.31 1.75
C ASN A 38 -7.72 -18.08 3.24
N GLU A 39 -7.64 -19.17 4.00
CA GLU A 39 -7.41 -19.14 5.45
C GLU A 39 -5.93 -18.95 5.84
N ASN A 40 -5.01 -18.82 4.85
CA ASN A 40 -3.62 -18.52 5.13
C ASN A 40 -3.50 -17.09 5.72
N PRO A 41 -3.01 -16.93 6.97
CA PRO A 41 -2.89 -15.62 7.60
C PRO A 41 -1.99 -14.64 6.83
N ALA A 42 -1.02 -15.17 6.06
CA ALA A 42 -0.15 -14.36 5.20
C ALA A 42 -0.82 -13.91 3.90
N ALA A 43 -2.00 -14.44 3.58
CA ALA A 43 -2.79 -14.06 2.42
C ALA A 43 -4.06 -13.28 2.77
N CYS A 44 -4.20 -12.79 4.01
CA CYS A 44 -5.31 -11.93 4.40
C CYS A 44 -5.09 -10.49 3.92
N TYR A 45 -6.16 -9.84 3.47
CA TYR A 45 -6.15 -8.43 3.07
C TYR A 45 -5.65 -7.53 4.19
N ARG A 46 -4.62 -6.76 3.94
CA ARG A 46 -3.99 -5.85 4.92
C ARG A 46 -4.53 -4.42 4.86
N GLY A 47 -5.28 -4.10 3.83
CA GLY A 47 -5.78 -2.76 3.58
C GLY A 47 -4.89 -1.97 2.63
N LEU A 48 -5.03 -0.67 2.71
CA LEU A 48 -4.26 0.30 1.94
C LEU A 48 -3.38 1.10 2.89
N GLY A 49 -2.16 1.38 2.47
CA GLY A 49 -1.20 2.18 3.22
C GLY A 49 -0.75 3.42 2.46
N CYS A 50 0.17 4.15 3.06
CA CYS A 50 0.83 5.27 2.38
C CYS A 50 2.27 5.45 2.85
N VAL A 51 3.07 6.03 1.97
CA VAL A 51 4.43 6.46 2.27
C VAL A 51 4.41 7.88 2.78
N SER A 52 5.08 8.15 3.90
CA SER A 52 5.23 9.48 4.50
C SER A 52 6.49 10.21 4.02
N GLY A 53 7.29 9.55 3.18
CA GLY A 53 8.50 10.12 2.61
C GLY A 53 8.23 11.20 1.57
N ASN A 54 9.31 11.72 0.98
CA ASN A 54 9.23 12.66 -0.12
C ASN A 54 8.49 13.97 0.23
N ASN A 55 8.72 14.54 1.41
CA ASN A 55 8.15 15.80 1.91
C ASN A 55 6.63 15.80 2.21
N SER A 56 5.91 14.71 1.99
CA SER A 56 4.47 14.67 2.29
C SER A 56 4.18 15.00 3.75
N SER A 57 4.92 14.38 4.67
CA SER A 57 4.78 14.63 6.10
C SER A 57 5.25 16.04 6.49
N ARG A 58 6.30 16.58 5.86
CA ARG A 58 6.76 17.95 6.13
C ARG A 58 5.70 18.99 5.77
N LEU A 59 5.12 18.87 4.60
CA LEU A 59 4.00 19.71 4.17
C LEU A 59 2.88 19.69 5.21
N LEU A 60 2.51 18.52 5.72
CA LEU A 60 1.45 18.39 6.72
C LEU A 60 1.81 19.02 8.07
N LEU A 61 3.08 19.01 8.49
CA LEU A 61 3.48 19.72 9.70
C LEU A 61 3.38 21.23 9.55
N ASP A 62 3.62 21.78 8.36
CA ASP A 62 3.40 23.21 8.11
C ASP A 62 1.90 23.54 8.23
N TYR A 63 1.01 22.70 7.72
CA TYR A 63 -0.45 22.84 7.94
C TYR A 63 -0.83 22.73 9.41
N LYS A 64 -0.20 21.83 10.16
CA LYS A 64 -0.47 21.65 11.60
C LYS A 64 -0.26 22.94 12.39
N VAL A 65 0.75 23.73 12.00
CA VAL A 65 1.10 24.99 12.66
C VAL A 65 0.24 26.14 12.16
N GLU A 66 0.13 26.30 10.85
CA GLU A 66 -0.49 27.48 10.23
C GLU A 66 -2.00 27.31 10.03
N HIS A 67 -2.47 26.08 9.79
CA HIS A 67 -3.84 25.74 9.45
C HIS A 67 -4.33 24.48 10.20
N PRO A 68 -4.38 24.49 11.55
CA PRO A 68 -4.62 23.28 12.36
C PRO A 68 -5.92 22.57 12.03
N HIS A 69 -6.99 23.30 11.71
CA HIS A 69 -8.26 22.66 11.31
C HIS A 69 -8.17 21.91 9.98
N ALA A 70 -7.43 22.47 9.00
CA ALA A 70 -7.19 21.77 7.74
C ALA A 70 -6.34 20.52 7.95
N TYR A 71 -5.32 20.62 8.82
CA TYR A 71 -4.50 19.46 9.21
C TYR A 71 -5.33 18.36 9.86
N GLU A 72 -6.14 18.69 10.88
CA GLU A 72 -7.01 17.72 11.56
C GLU A 72 -7.95 17.03 10.58
N GLU A 73 -8.54 17.78 9.66
CA GLU A 73 -9.44 17.20 8.66
C GLU A 73 -8.72 16.30 7.66
N ILE A 74 -7.54 16.70 7.17
CA ILE A 74 -6.70 15.85 6.30
C ILE A 74 -6.35 14.54 7.02
N MET A 75 -5.93 14.60 8.27
CA MET A 75 -5.56 13.41 9.04
C MET A 75 -6.77 12.50 9.28
N ARG A 76 -7.94 13.05 9.56
CA ARG A 76 -9.19 12.27 9.68
C ARG A 76 -9.59 11.64 8.36
N LEU A 77 -9.50 12.39 7.26
CA LEU A 77 -9.78 11.89 5.91
C LEU A 77 -8.86 10.73 5.53
N LEU A 78 -7.59 10.77 5.90
CA LEU A 78 -6.64 9.70 5.60
C LEU A 78 -6.85 8.46 6.48
N PHE A 79 -7.03 8.63 7.79
CA PHE A 79 -6.84 7.55 8.77
C PHE A 79 -8.08 7.17 9.59
N GLN A 80 -9.08 8.04 9.71
CA GLN A 80 -10.25 7.70 10.50
C GLN A 80 -11.10 6.67 9.79
N LYS A 81 -11.29 5.54 10.46
CA LYS A 81 -12.13 4.44 9.97
C LYS A 81 -13.56 4.92 9.71
N ASP A 82 -14.14 4.43 8.63
CA ASP A 82 -15.52 4.73 8.19
C ASP A 82 -15.81 6.23 7.92
N TYR A 83 -14.78 7.07 7.88
CA TYR A 83 -14.89 8.48 7.55
C TYR A 83 -14.29 8.83 6.19
N GLY A 84 -13.04 8.47 5.95
CA GLY A 84 -12.31 8.76 4.72
C GLY A 84 -11.66 7.53 4.08
N ALA A 85 -10.42 7.68 3.63
CA ALA A 85 -9.66 6.61 3.00
C ALA A 85 -9.36 5.43 3.94
N GLY A 86 -9.37 5.65 5.26
CA GLY A 86 -9.21 4.59 6.25
C GLY A 86 -7.91 3.79 6.08
N LEU A 87 -6.80 4.48 5.78
CA LEU A 87 -5.50 3.86 5.58
C LEU A 87 -5.07 3.10 6.84
N THR A 88 -4.48 1.92 6.64
CA THR A 88 -4.16 0.96 7.72
C THR A 88 -2.68 0.81 7.99
N HIS A 89 -1.83 1.45 7.18
CA HIS A 89 -0.38 1.36 7.28
C HIS A 89 0.31 2.66 6.86
N ILE A 90 1.44 2.96 7.50
CA ILE A 90 2.30 4.10 7.15
C ILE A 90 3.75 3.62 7.08
N LYS A 91 4.39 3.83 5.95
CA LYS A 91 5.83 3.69 5.75
C LYS A 91 6.52 5.02 5.99
N LEU A 92 7.40 5.08 6.97
CA LEU A 92 8.21 6.26 7.28
C LEU A 92 9.54 6.23 6.52
N GLU A 93 10.00 7.40 6.08
CA GLU A 93 11.37 7.54 5.65
C GLU A 93 12.30 7.64 6.89
N LEU A 94 13.24 6.72 7.01
CA LEU A 94 14.38 6.86 7.92
C LEU A 94 15.40 7.81 7.26
N GLY A 95 15.26 9.09 7.54
CA GLY A 95 16.03 10.16 6.91
C GLY A 95 17.51 10.08 7.20
N ALA A 96 18.32 10.45 6.20
CA ALA A 96 19.78 10.46 6.25
C ALA A 96 20.39 11.75 5.69
N ASP A 97 19.64 12.84 5.60
CA ASP A 97 20.01 14.10 4.93
C ASP A 97 20.35 13.90 3.43
N VAL A 98 19.85 12.82 2.83
CA VAL A 98 20.00 12.53 1.40
C VAL A 98 18.80 13.08 0.67
N ASN A 99 19.03 13.77 -0.43
CA ASN A 99 17.95 14.27 -1.27
C ASN A 99 17.30 13.12 -2.02
N SER A 100 16.06 12.86 -1.71
CA SER A 100 15.19 11.97 -2.48
C SER A 100 14.51 12.74 -3.61
N SER A 101 13.68 12.07 -4.40
CA SER A 101 13.04 12.66 -5.58
C SER A 101 12.20 13.91 -5.29
N SER A 102 11.72 14.16 -4.07
CA SER A 102 10.91 15.32 -3.72
C SER A 102 11.37 16.11 -2.52
N GLY A 103 12.56 15.82 -2.04
CA GLY A 103 13.13 16.58 -0.93
C GLY A 103 14.07 15.75 -0.06
N THR A 104 14.40 16.30 1.09
CA THR A 104 15.35 15.70 2.02
C THR A 104 14.67 15.42 3.34
N GLU A 105 14.59 14.16 3.73
CA GLU A 105 14.19 13.81 5.10
C GLU A 105 15.41 13.93 6.02
N PRO A 106 15.31 14.72 7.10
CA PRO A 106 16.43 14.96 8.00
C PRO A 106 16.91 13.69 8.70
N CYS A 107 18.23 13.55 8.78
CA CYS A 107 18.84 12.43 9.51
C CYS A 107 18.53 12.48 11.00
N THR A 108 18.03 11.38 11.53
CA THR A 108 17.78 11.27 12.99
C THR A 108 19.06 11.28 13.83
N LYS A 109 20.20 10.87 13.24
CA LYS A 109 21.49 10.80 13.93
C LYS A 109 22.64 11.08 12.97
N ARG A 110 23.14 12.33 12.97
CA ARG A 110 24.14 12.82 12.02
C ARG A 110 25.58 12.42 12.34
N SER A 111 25.83 11.98 13.58
CA SER A 111 27.15 11.51 14.00
C SER A 111 27.06 10.38 15.00
N LEU A 112 28.15 9.63 15.15
CA LEU A 112 28.24 8.50 16.10
C LEU A 112 27.92 8.88 17.55
N ASN A 113 28.29 10.08 17.98
CA ASN A 113 28.15 10.55 19.35
C ASN A 113 26.93 11.42 19.62
N GLU A 114 26.20 11.80 18.58
CA GLU A 114 24.96 12.54 18.71
C GLU A 114 23.84 11.61 19.17
N PRO A 115 22.98 11.99 20.13
CA PRO A 115 21.76 11.24 20.39
C PRO A 115 20.81 11.30 19.18
N ALA A 116 20.03 10.26 18.98
CA ALA A 116 19.03 10.28 17.93
C ALA A 116 17.92 11.31 18.25
N ASP A 117 17.57 12.10 17.25
CA ASP A 117 16.55 13.15 17.33
C ASP A 117 15.51 12.95 16.22
N VAL A 118 14.41 12.31 16.57
CA VAL A 118 13.27 12.02 15.67
C VAL A 118 12.35 13.24 15.47
N THR A 119 12.60 14.35 16.15
CA THR A 119 11.81 15.57 15.96
C THR A 119 12.25 16.38 14.74
N ARG A 120 13.42 16.07 14.16
CA ARG A 120 13.90 16.71 12.93
C ARG A 120 13.07 16.33 11.71
N GLY A 121 12.71 15.06 11.63
CA GLY A 121 11.87 14.53 10.55
C GLY A 121 10.38 14.68 10.86
N ALA A 122 9.60 14.90 9.84
CA ALA A 122 8.16 15.08 9.97
C ALA A 122 7.40 13.74 10.08
N GLY A 123 7.98 12.65 9.56
CA GLY A 123 7.31 11.36 9.46
C GLY A 123 6.90 10.76 10.80
N PHE A 124 7.75 10.88 11.83
CA PHE A 124 7.45 10.34 13.18
C PHE A 124 6.25 11.05 13.83
N GLN A 125 6.19 12.39 13.73
CA GLN A 125 5.03 13.15 14.23
C GLN A 125 3.76 12.80 13.47
N PHE A 126 3.85 12.68 12.14
CA PHE A 126 2.75 12.27 11.28
C PHE A 126 2.20 10.89 11.68
N ALA A 127 3.06 9.92 11.92
CA ALA A 127 2.66 8.58 12.37
C ALA A 127 2.03 8.60 13.77
N ALA A 128 2.56 9.42 14.69
CA ALA A 128 2.00 9.56 16.01
C ALA A 128 0.58 10.14 15.98
N ASP A 129 0.37 11.19 15.19
CA ASP A 129 -0.95 11.81 15.01
C ASP A 129 -1.93 10.85 14.32
N ALA A 130 -1.47 10.08 13.33
CA ALA A 130 -2.29 9.05 12.68
C ALA A 130 -2.70 7.95 13.66
N LYS A 131 -1.78 7.45 14.49
CA LYS A 131 -2.09 6.46 15.54
C LYS A 131 -3.02 7.01 16.63
N ALA A 132 -3.01 8.30 16.89
CA ALA A 132 -3.97 8.92 17.81
C ALA A 132 -5.40 8.88 17.25
N ILE A 133 -5.57 8.93 15.93
CA ILE A 133 -6.87 8.82 15.25
C ILE A 133 -7.29 7.35 15.11
N ASN A 134 -6.36 6.49 14.72
CA ASN A 134 -6.60 5.07 14.53
C ASN A 134 -5.44 4.24 15.12
N PRO A 135 -5.57 3.75 16.36
CA PRO A 135 -4.52 2.97 17.02
C PRO A 135 -4.12 1.67 16.30
N ASP A 136 -4.99 1.15 15.42
CA ASP A 136 -4.77 -0.11 14.70
C ASP A 136 -3.88 0.05 13.46
N ILE A 137 -3.44 1.28 13.14
CA ILE A 137 -2.48 1.54 12.06
C ILE A 137 -1.14 0.86 12.40
N THR A 138 -0.61 0.12 11.45
CA THR A 138 0.75 -0.40 11.54
C THR A 138 1.75 0.59 10.92
N ILE A 139 2.98 0.58 11.41
CA ILE A 139 4.04 1.45 10.91
C ILE A 139 5.32 0.66 10.62
N ASP A 140 6.00 1.07 9.57
CA ASP A 140 7.38 0.66 9.29
C ASP A 140 8.27 1.87 9.01
N MET A 141 9.57 1.63 8.84
CA MET A 141 10.51 2.63 8.35
C MET A 141 11.45 2.02 7.31
N LEU A 142 11.72 2.81 6.26
CA LEU A 142 12.61 2.47 5.16
C LEU A 142 13.65 3.58 5.00
N ARG A 143 14.91 3.23 4.73
CA ARG A 143 15.96 4.20 4.41
C ARG A 143 16.09 4.44 2.90
N TRP A 144 16.25 5.69 2.49
CA TRP A 144 16.65 6.06 1.13
C TRP A 144 18.16 6.26 0.99
N GLY A 145 18.87 6.38 2.09
CA GLY A 145 20.32 6.51 2.15
C GLY A 145 20.85 6.28 3.55
N GLU A 146 22.13 6.52 3.77
CA GLU A 146 22.78 6.32 5.06
C GLU A 146 23.56 7.56 5.49
N PRO A 147 23.60 7.88 6.80
CA PRO A 147 24.45 8.95 7.30
C PRO A 147 25.93 8.60 7.12
N LYS A 148 26.74 9.62 6.85
CA LYS A 148 28.15 9.45 6.53
C LYS A 148 28.93 8.62 7.56
N TRP A 149 28.67 8.78 8.86
CA TRP A 149 29.36 8.01 9.89
C TRP A 149 29.08 6.49 9.81
N VAL A 150 27.94 6.08 9.26
CA VAL A 150 27.61 4.67 8.98
C VAL A 150 28.40 4.19 7.78
N THR A 151 28.35 4.93 6.67
CA THR A 151 29.13 4.57 5.47
C THR A 151 30.64 4.55 5.73
N ASP A 152 31.17 5.48 6.54
CA ASP A 152 32.58 5.48 6.96
C ASP A 152 32.94 4.22 7.78
N ALA A 153 32.02 3.72 8.59
CA ALA A 153 32.24 2.48 9.33
C ALA A 153 32.35 1.25 8.41
N PHE A 154 31.57 1.21 7.30
CA PHE A 154 31.71 0.16 6.27
C PHE A 154 33.06 0.21 5.55
N VAL A 155 33.65 1.40 5.39
CA VAL A 155 35.01 1.52 4.84
C VAL A 155 36.07 0.84 5.74
N ILE A 156 35.84 0.81 7.05
CA ILE A 156 36.75 0.13 8.00
C ILE A 156 36.59 -1.40 7.85
N SER A 157 35.38 -1.90 7.96
CA SER A 157 35.04 -3.31 7.71
C SER A 157 33.53 -3.49 7.68
N GLN A 158 33.05 -4.60 7.10
CA GLN A 158 31.65 -4.99 7.13
C GLN A 158 31.10 -5.05 8.56
N GLU A 159 31.85 -5.62 9.50
CA GLU A 159 31.43 -5.74 10.90
C GLU A 159 31.20 -4.37 11.54
N HIS A 160 32.12 -3.41 11.33
CA HIS A 160 31.96 -2.05 11.83
C HIS A 160 30.74 -1.36 11.21
N GLY A 161 30.53 -1.53 9.92
CA GLY A 161 29.38 -0.98 9.20
C GLY A 161 28.05 -1.52 9.73
N LEU A 162 27.92 -2.84 9.86
CA LEU A 162 26.73 -3.48 10.38
C LEU A 162 26.39 -3.01 11.81
N ARG A 163 27.39 -2.89 12.68
CA ARG A 163 27.21 -2.36 14.04
C ARG A 163 26.77 -0.90 14.04
N ALA A 164 27.36 -0.08 13.18
CA ALA A 164 27.03 1.34 13.06
C ALA A 164 25.59 1.52 12.54
N ARG A 165 25.23 0.78 11.51
CA ARG A 165 23.86 0.80 10.93
C ARG A 165 22.84 0.36 11.97
N TYR A 166 23.07 -0.76 12.68
CA TYR A 166 22.16 -1.19 13.74
C TYR A 166 22.03 -0.15 14.86
N ARG A 167 23.13 0.46 15.26
CA ARG A 167 23.09 1.52 16.27
C ARG A 167 22.22 2.71 15.84
N TRP A 168 22.30 3.11 14.58
CA TRP A 168 21.44 4.15 14.02
C TRP A 168 19.97 3.76 14.08
N TYR A 169 19.62 2.55 13.63
CA TYR A 169 18.26 2.03 13.70
C TYR A 169 17.74 1.95 15.14
N LYS A 170 18.51 1.30 16.01
CA LYS A 170 18.12 1.11 17.41
C LYS A 170 17.89 2.43 18.14
N GLU A 171 18.85 3.35 18.06
CA GLU A 171 18.71 4.64 18.74
C GLU A 171 17.56 5.48 18.17
N THR A 172 17.22 5.32 16.88
CA THR A 172 16.03 5.93 16.28
C THR A 172 14.73 5.30 16.82
N LEU A 173 14.66 3.98 16.93
CA LEU A 173 13.51 3.28 17.54
C LEU A 173 13.30 3.69 19.00
N ASP A 174 14.40 3.74 19.78
CA ASP A 174 14.38 4.18 21.18
C ASP A 174 13.85 5.61 21.30
N ALA A 175 14.35 6.53 20.47
CA ALA A 175 13.93 7.93 20.45
C ALA A 175 12.47 8.09 20.02
N ALA A 176 12.02 7.34 18.99
CA ALA A 176 10.64 7.36 18.52
C ALA A 176 9.65 6.93 19.62
N TYR A 177 10.04 5.91 20.39
CA TYR A 177 9.25 5.50 21.54
C TYR A 177 9.29 6.53 22.67
N ALA A 178 10.46 7.07 23.00
CA ALA A 178 10.61 8.03 24.08
C ALA A 178 9.87 9.36 23.83
N VAL A 179 9.87 9.84 22.58
CA VAL A 179 9.29 11.14 22.21
C VAL A 179 7.80 11.01 21.88
N TYR A 180 7.42 9.98 21.13
CA TYR A 180 6.08 9.85 20.57
C TYR A 180 5.30 8.62 21.04
N GLY A 181 5.91 7.74 21.83
CA GLY A 181 5.30 6.45 22.22
C GLY A 181 5.16 5.46 21.07
N LEU A 182 5.82 5.70 19.92
CA LEU A 182 5.71 4.86 18.74
C LEU A 182 6.41 3.50 18.95
N LYS A 183 5.68 2.44 18.64
CA LYS A 183 6.21 1.08 18.51
C LYS A 183 6.10 0.71 17.05
N PHE A 184 7.22 0.32 16.46
CA PHE A 184 7.24 -0.13 15.07
C PHE A 184 6.76 -1.57 14.97
N ASP A 185 5.89 -1.83 14.00
CA ASP A 185 5.39 -3.16 13.69
C ASP A 185 6.32 -3.86 12.70
N TYR A 186 6.95 -3.06 11.80
CA TYR A 186 7.84 -3.53 10.77
C TYR A 186 9.07 -2.63 10.61
N ILE A 187 10.09 -3.16 9.94
CA ILE A 187 11.25 -2.42 9.41
C ILE A 187 11.50 -2.96 8.00
N SER A 188 11.56 -2.05 7.05
CA SER A 188 12.11 -2.33 5.73
C SER A 188 13.64 -2.38 5.84
N ALA A 189 14.20 -3.58 5.65
CA ALA A 189 15.60 -3.83 5.98
C ALA A 189 16.57 -3.20 4.96
N ASP A 190 16.28 -3.33 3.66
CA ASP A 190 17.16 -2.82 2.61
C ASP A 190 17.03 -1.31 2.40
N GLN A 191 17.88 -0.77 1.54
CA GLN A 191 17.71 0.58 1.06
C GLN A 191 16.63 0.61 -0.02
N ASN A 192 15.84 1.68 -0.06
CA ASN A 192 14.80 1.87 -1.07
C ASN A 192 15.28 1.58 -2.48
N GLU A 193 14.52 0.75 -3.20
CA GLU A 193 14.68 0.46 -4.63
C GLU A 193 16.07 -0.06 -5.04
N THR A 194 16.66 -0.88 -4.20
CA THR A 194 17.89 -1.60 -4.57
C THR A 194 17.53 -2.95 -5.20
N ASP A 195 18.21 -3.27 -6.31
CA ASP A 195 18.02 -4.53 -7.02
C ASP A 195 18.87 -5.68 -6.44
N THR A 196 19.64 -5.40 -5.42
CA THR A 196 20.50 -6.40 -4.76
C THR A 196 20.24 -6.36 -3.26
N PRO A 197 19.53 -7.35 -2.71
CA PRO A 197 19.30 -7.47 -1.27
C PRO A 197 20.61 -7.57 -0.49
N ASP A 198 20.70 -6.83 0.63
CA ASP A 198 21.84 -6.92 1.55
C ASP A 198 21.59 -8.05 2.57
N GLU A 199 21.78 -9.30 2.14
CA GLU A 199 21.57 -10.48 2.98
C GLU A 199 22.33 -10.38 4.32
N ALA A 200 23.57 -9.91 4.29
CA ALA A 200 24.37 -9.78 5.50
C ALA A 200 23.72 -8.83 6.51
N TRP A 201 23.16 -7.72 6.04
CA TRP A 201 22.44 -6.79 6.88
C TRP A 201 21.11 -7.34 7.37
N ILE A 202 20.31 -7.95 6.50
CA ILE A 202 19.02 -8.55 6.88
C ILE A 202 19.20 -9.55 8.02
N LEU A 203 20.16 -10.46 7.87
CA LEU A 203 20.45 -11.47 8.90
C LEU A 203 21.00 -10.85 10.19
N TYR A 204 21.87 -9.84 10.07
CA TYR A 204 22.40 -9.13 11.22
C TYR A 204 21.31 -8.35 11.97
N LEU A 205 20.45 -7.64 11.24
CA LEU A 205 19.34 -6.89 11.82
C LEU A 205 18.39 -7.82 12.58
N ARG A 206 17.99 -8.94 11.96
CA ARG A 206 17.10 -9.92 12.62
C ARG A 206 17.73 -10.46 13.90
N HIS A 207 19.01 -10.86 13.81
CA HIS A 207 19.74 -11.35 14.98
C HIS A 207 19.78 -10.32 16.13
N MET A 208 20.04 -9.07 15.80
CA MET A 208 20.12 -8.00 16.79
C MET A 208 18.77 -7.69 17.42
N LEU A 209 17.70 -7.62 16.63
CA LEU A 209 16.34 -7.39 17.14
C LEU A 209 15.88 -8.51 18.06
N ASP A 210 16.17 -9.77 17.72
CA ASP A 210 15.82 -10.94 18.53
C ASP A 210 16.55 -10.98 19.88
N ASN A 211 17.75 -10.41 19.95
CA ASN A 211 18.61 -10.49 21.12
C ASN A 211 18.74 -9.16 21.88
N GLU A 212 18.05 -8.10 21.46
CA GLU A 212 18.13 -6.78 22.12
C GLU A 212 17.51 -6.84 23.54
N LYS A 213 18.35 -6.54 24.55
CA LYS A 213 17.93 -6.57 25.99
C LYS A 213 17.60 -5.18 26.53
N ASN A 214 18.07 -4.13 25.88
CA ASN A 214 17.95 -2.74 26.33
C ASN A 214 16.99 -1.94 25.45
N ALA A 215 15.89 -2.56 25.03
CA ALA A 215 14.86 -1.92 24.24
C ALA A 215 13.68 -1.47 25.14
N PRO A 216 12.99 -0.37 24.80
CA PRO A 216 11.82 0.10 25.54
C PRO A 216 10.58 -0.78 25.35
N TYR A 217 10.56 -1.63 24.34
CA TYR A 217 9.54 -2.66 24.07
C TYR A 217 10.19 -3.87 23.39
N ASP A 218 9.46 -4.93 23.18
CA ASP A 218 10.00 -6.19 22.63
C ASP A 218 10.30 -6.06 21.13
N TYR A 219 11.58 -5.82 20.78
CA TYR A 219 12.04 -5.67 19.39
C TYR A 219 12.00 -6.99 18.61
N SER A 220 11.96 -8.15 19.29
CA SER A 220 11.83 -9.43 18.58
C SER A 220 10.48 -9.60 17.87
N LYS A 221 9.51 -8.74 18.19
CA LYS A 221 8.18 -8.71 17.53
C LYS A 221 8.16 -7.85 16.27
N ILE A 222 9.20 -7.05 16.02
CA ILE A 222 9.29 -6.26 14.81
C ILE A 222 9.55 -7.21 13.65
N LYS A 223 8.70 -7.15 12.65
CA LYS A 223 8.81 -7.93 11.41
C LYS A 223 9.73 -7.24 10.41
N LEU A 224 10.43 -8.01 9.59
CA LEU A 224 11.26 -7.46 8.52
C LEU A 224 10.56 -7.54 7.18
N ILE A 225 10.54 -6.41 6.48
CA ILE A 225 10.18 -6.29 5.08
C ILE A 225 11.48 -6.30 4.26
N ALA A 226 11.54 -7.05 3.18
CA ALA A 226 12.63 -7.05 2.22
C ALA A 226 12.07 -7.37 0.81
N SER A 227 12.58 -6.82 -0.25
CA SER A 227 13.69 -5.85 -0.24
C SER A 227 13.26 -4.44 -0.73
N ASP A 228 11.97 -4.18 -0.88
CA ASP A 228 11.45 -2.94 -1.49
C ASP A 228 12.07 -2.72 -2.89
N GLU A 229 12.01 -3.77 -3.71
CA GLU A 229 12.60 -3.84 -5.05
C GLU A 229 11.71 -3.19 -6.12
N VAL A 230 12.36 -2.63 -7.13
CA VAL A 230 11.71 -2.13 -8.34
C VAL A 230 12.30 -2.83 -9.57
N GLY A 231 11.44 -3.42 -10.41
CA GLY A 231 11.85 -4.09 -11.64
C GLY A 231 12.39 -5.52 -11.47
N THR A 232 12.67 -5.96 -10.24
CA THR A 232 13.22 -7.29 -9.94
C THR A 232 12.46 -7.97 -8.80
N ARG A 233 12.77 -9.24 -8.53
CA ARG A 233 12.24 -10.04 -7.42
C ARG A 233 13.34 -10.91 -6.81
N ASN A 234 14.55 -10.38 -6.81
CA ASN A 234 15.75 -11.12 -6.40
C ASN A 234 15.65 -11.66 -4.99
N ILE A 235 15.05 -10.92 -4.07
CA ILE A 235 14.87 -11.40 -2.69
C ILE A 235 13.98 -12.65 -2.63
N ALA A 236 12.91 -12.71 -3.41
CA ALA A 236 12.00 -13.87 -3.40
C ALA A 236 12.70 -15.13 -3.92
N GLU A 237 13.43 -15.02 -5.02
CA GLU A 237 14.23 -16.12 -5.56
C GLU A 237 15.26 -16.61 -4.55
N GLN A 238 16.03 -15.71 -3.93
CA GLN A 238 17.01 -16.06 -2.92
C GLN A 238 16.38 -16.74 -1.69
N MET A 239 15.21 -16.26 -1.23
CA MET A 239 14.51 -16.84 -0.10
C MET A 239 13.99 -18.25 -0.35
N VAL A 240 13.68 -18.64 -1.58
CA VAL A 240 13.27 -20.01 -1.92
C VAL A 240 14.40 -20.99 -1.64
N ASP A 241 15.61 -20.65 -2.00
CA ASP A 241 16.78 -21.53 -1.86
C ASP A 241 17.50 -21.37 -0.51
N ASN A 242 17.39 -20.21 0.14
CA ASN A 242 18.06 -19.90 1.40
C ASN A 242 17.08 -19.87 2.58
N SER A 243 17.00 -20.96 3.32
CA SER A 243 16.11 -21.05 4.49
C SER A 243 16.49 -20.11 5.64
N VAL A 244 17.74 -19.71 5.76
CA VAL A 244 18.18 -18.78 6.82
C VAL A 244 17.65 -17.38 6.50
N LEU A 245 17.82 -16.92 5.26
CA LEU A 245 17.27 -15.65 4.80
C LEU A 245 15.74 -15.67 4.88
N ARG A 246 15.11 -16.76 4.40
CA ARG A 246 13.66 -16.92 4.48
C ARG A 246 13.12 -16.80 5.90
N ASN A 247 13.81 -17.34 6.89
CA ASN A 247 13.39 -17.25 8.29
C ASN A 247 13.58 -15.86 8.88
N ALA A 248 14.52 -15.07 8.36
CA ALA A 248 14.77 -13.70 8.81
C ALA A 248 13.76 -12.68 8.28
N VAL A 249 13.16 -12.92 7.11
CA VAL A 249 12.23 -12.02 6.42
C VAL A 249 10.80 -12.47 6.65
N ASP A 250 9.92 -11.54 7.00
CA ASP A 250 8.49 -11.79 7.20
C ASP A 250 7.64 -11.39 6.00
N VAL A 251 8.03 -10.31 5.33
CA VAL A 251 7.29 -9.68 4.24
C VAL A 251 8.20 -9.42 3.06
N ILE A 252 7.72 -9.69 1.85
CA ILE A 252 8.38 -9.30 0.61
C ILE A 252 7.72 -8.02 0.10
N GLY A 253 8.48 -6.93 0.05
CA GLY A 253 8.05 -5.62 -0.45
C GLY A 253 8.47 -5.43 -1.91
N LEU A 254 7.52 -5.05 -2.76
CA LEU A 254 7.75 -4.80 -4.18
C LEU A 254 7.15 -3.44 -4.57
N HIS A 255 7.84 -2.71 -5.45
CA HIS A 255 7.46 -1.36 -5.83
C HIS A 255 7.01 -1.24 -7.29
N TYR A 256 6.09 -0.32 -7.56
CA TYR A 256 5.64 0.21 -8.85
C TYR A 256 5.29 -0.83 -9.92
N THR A 257 6.26 -1.22 -10.74
CA THR A 257 6.07 -2.13 -11.88
C THR A 257 6.41 -3.58 -11.54
N THR A 258 6.78 -3.84 -10.29
CA THR A 258 7.16 -5.18 -9.83
C THR A 258 5.98 -5.83 -9.13
N PHE A 259 5.53 -6.96 -9.65
CA PHE A 259 4.47 -7.77 -9.08
C PHE A 259 5.02 -9.08 -8.53
N GLY A 260 4.21 -9.74 -7.71
CA GLY A 260 4.50 -11.11 -7.31
C GLY A 260 4.53 -12.06 -8.51
N ASP A 261 5.17 -13.20 -8.34
CA ASP A 261 5.38 -14.25 -9.34
C ASP A 261 5.31 -15.66 -8.71
N SER A 262 5.79 -16.66 -9.42
CA SER A 262 5.83 -18.03 -8.92
C SER A 262 6.67 -18.20 -7.64
N TYR A 263 7.75 -17.41 -7.46
CA TYR A 263 8.57 -17.46 -6.24
C TYR A 263 7.80 -16.85 -5.06
N THR A 264 7.19 -15.69 -5.24
CA THR A 264 6.37 -15.05 -4.19
C THR A 264 5.16 -15.90 -3.83
N ASN A 265 4.50 -16.52 -4.83
CA ASN A 265 3.39 -17.44 -4.60
C ASN A 265 3.81 -18.64 -3.76
N LEU A 266 4.94 -19.26 -4.09
CA LEU A 266 5.50 -20.37 -3.32
C LEU A 266 5.83 -19.94 -1.88
N LEU A 267 6.45 -18.77 -1.70
CA LEU A 267 6.79 -18.25 -0.38
C LEU A 267 5.56 -17.95 0.46
N ASN A 268 4.50 -17.42 -0.13
CA ASN A 268 3.24 -17.20 0.56
C ASN A 268 2.54 -18.53 0.93
N GLU A 269 2.36 -19.42 -0.04
CA GLU A 269 1.55 -20.63 0.13
C GLU A 269 2.25 -21.69 0.99
N ALA A 270 3.57 -21.92 0.80
CA ALA A 270 4.30 -22.95 1.49
C ALA A 270 4.98 -22.48 2.79
N TYR A 271 5.34 -21.21 2.87
CA TYR A 271 6.15 -20.68 3.99
C TYR A 271 5.48 -19.52 4.76
N GLY A 272 4.26 -19.13 4.39
CA GLY A 272 3.49 -18.12 5.12
C GLY A 272 4.10 -16.73 5.09
N LYS A 273 4.79 -16.35 3.98
CA LYS A 273 5.34 -15.02 3.80
C LYS A 273 4.30 -14.08 3.23
N GLU A 274 4.18 -12.89 3.81
CA GLU A 274 3.32 -11.83 3.26
C GLU A 274 4.00 -11.22 2.04
N ILE A 275 3.22 -10.86 1.02
CA ILE A 275 3.70 -10.17 -0.18
C ILE A 275 2.97 -8.84 -0.26
N TRP A 276 3.70 -7.73 -0.32
CA TRP A 276 3.12 -6.39 -0.33
C TRP A 276 3.49 -5.62 -1.58
N TYR A 277 2.55 -4.85 -2.08
CA TYR A 277 2.82 -3.74 -2.96
C TYR A 277 3.21 -2.55 -2.07
N SER A 278 4.48 -2.56 -1.65
CA SER A 278 4.97 -1.73 -0.54
C SER A 278 5.33 -0.31 -0.95
N GLU A 279 5.24 0.02 -2.22
CA GLU A 279 5.17 1.38 -2.74
C GLU A 279 4.55 1.37 -4.14
N GLY A 280 3.44 2.07 -4.30
CA GLY A 280 2.73 2.16 -5.54
C GLY A 280 2.26 3.59 -5.81
N ILE A 281 2.03 3.89 -7.07
CA ILE A 281 1.60 5.20 -7.49
C ILE A 281 0.20 5.51 -6.93
N ALA A 282 0.03 6.69 -6.37
CA ALA A 282 -1.29 7.26 -6.22
C ALA A 282 -1.80 7.70 -7.61
N PRO A 283 -3.07 7.42 -7.96
CA PRO A 283 -3.54 7.62 -9.30
C PRO A 283 -3.51 9.09 -9.72
N CYS A 284 -3.04 9.32 -10.94
CA CYS A 284 -3.08 10.62 -11.58
C CYS A 284 -4.41 10.80 -12.33
N ASN A 285 -5.09 11.91 -12.07
CA ASN A 285 -6.36 12.25 -12.73
C ASN A 285 -6.24 13.42 -13.71
N VAL A 286 -5.03 13.79 -14.04
CA VAL A 286 -4.75 14.84 -15.02
C VAL A 286 -4.47 14.20 -16.36
N PRO A 287 -5.35 14.35 -17.39
CA PRO A 287 -5.20 13.67 -18.67
C PRO A 287 -3.84 13.86 -19.33
N GLU A 288 -3.24 15.03 -19.18
CA GLU A 288 -1.93 15.36 -19.75
C GLU A 288 -0.79 14.55 -19.14
N LEU A 289 -0.99 14.01 -17.93
CA LEU A 289 0.00 13.26 -17.18
C LEU A 289 -0.34 11.76 -17.12
N THR A 290 -1.56 11.39 -17.48
CA THR A 290 -2.00 10.00 -17.60
C THR A 290 -1.71 9.50 -19.00
N VAL A 291 -0.85 8.52 -19.13
CA VAL A 291 -0.42 8.01 -20.44
C VAL A 291 -1.60 7.32 -21.15
N GLN A 292 -1.87 7.74 -22.39
CA GLN A 292 -2.99 7.23 -23.19
C GLN A 292 -4.35 7.42 -22.50
N ALA A 293 -4.50 8.48 -21.72
CA ALA A 293 -5.77 8.81 -21.07
C ALA A 293 -6.86 9.11 -22.11
N ASP A 294 -8.09 8.70 -21.79
CA ASP A 294 -9.29 9.20 -22.44
C ASP A 294 -9.63 10.62 -21.94
N GLU A 295 -10.66 11.24 -22.54
CA GLU A 295 -11.12 12.58 -22.15
C GLU A 295 -11.60 12.66 -20.68
N SER A 296 -11.93 11.53 -20.06
CA SER A 296 -12.37 11.49 -18.66
C SER A 296 -11.21 11.55 -17.66
N GLY A 297 -9.98 11.22 -18.07
CA GLY A 297 -8.83 11.03 -17.20
C GLY A 297 -8.92 9.82 -16.27
N LEU A 298 -9.93 8.97 -16.44
CA LEU A 298 -10.13 7.78 -15.60
C LEU A 298 -9.39 6.57 -16.16
N VAL A 299 -9.34 6.47 -17.47
CA VAL A 299 -8.69 5.39 -18.22
C VAL A 299 -7.29 5.84 -18.65
N GLY A 300 -6.37 4.92 -18.68
CA GLY A 300 -5.00 5.14 -19.10
C GLY A 300 -4.00 4.80 -17.99
N LYS A 301 -2.76 4.61 -18.39
CA LYS A 301 -1.67 4.23 -17.48
C LYS A 301 -1.49 5.27 -16.38
N ASN A 302 -1.43 4.79 -15.13
CA ASN A 302 -1.38 5.59 -13.91
C ASN A 302 -2.67 6.35 -13.59
N GLY A 303 -3.75 6.11 -14.34
CA GLY A 303 -5.07 6.60 -14.00
C GLY A 303 -5.74 5.78 -12.89
N PRO A 304 -6.90 6.22 -12.39
CA PRO A 304 -7.55 5.56 -11.25
C PRO A 304 -8.02 4.13 -11.55
N ILE A 305 -8.47 3.83 -12.77
CA ILE A 305 -8.88 2.47 -13.13
C ILE A 305 -7.67 1.56 -13.24
N ASP A 306 -6.55 2.04 -13.76
CA ASP A 306 -5.29 1.30 -13.79
C ASP A 306 -4.82 0.93 -12.38
N VAL A 307 -4.82 1.88 -11.46
CA VAL A 307 -4.43 1.61 -10.06
C VAL A 307 -5.41 0.64 -9.40
N ALA A 308 -6.72 0.74 -9.68
CA ALA A 308 -7.70 -0.24 -9.22
C ALA A 308 -7.38 -1.65 -9.77
N ASN A 309 -7.05 -1.75 -11.05
CA ASN A 309 -6.63 -3.01 -11.67
C ASN A 309 -5.39 -3.60 -10.99
N ARG A 310 -4.40 -2.75 -10.66
CA ARG A 310 -3.19 -3.21 -9.94
C ARG A 310 -3.54 -3.79 -8.58
N ILE A 311 -4.38 -3.11 -7.79
CA ILE A 311 -4.82 -3.60 -6.47
C ILE A 311 -5.52 -4.95 -6.60
N ILE A 312 -6.40 -5.10 -7.58
CA ILE A 312 -7.18 -6.33 -7.80
C ILE A 312 -6.29 -7.47 -8.32
N ASN A 313 -5.49 -7.19 -9.34
CA ASN A 313 -4.65 -8.20 -10.00
C ASN A 313 -3.48 -8.65 -9.14
N SER A 314 -2.94 -7.80 -8.29
CA SER A 314 -1.75 -8.10 -7.50
C SER A 314 -1.96 -9.29 -6.57
N TYR A 315 -3.18 -9.48 -6.03
CA TYR A 315 -3.47 -10.70 -5.27
C TYR A 315 -3.57 -11.94 -6.18
N TYR A 316 -4.32 -11.85 -7.28
CA TYR A 316 -4.51 -13.00 -8.16
C TYR A 316 -3.18 -13.53 -8.72
N ASN A 317 -2.34 -12.64 -9.20
CA ASN A 317 -1.08 -12.99 -9.84
C ASN A 317 0.07 -13.26 -8.85
N GLY A 318 0.13 -12.56 -7.73
CA GLY A 318 1.29 -12.60 -6.83
C GLY A 318 1.01 -12.62 -5.34
N LYS A 319 -0.24 -12.90 -4.93
CA LYS A 319 -0.65 -12.97 -3.50
C LYS A 319 -0.35 -11.69 -2.72
N MET A 320 -0.29 -10.53 -3.40
CA MET A 320 -0.02 -9.26 -2.75
C MET A 320 -1.26 -8.79 -1.99
N VAL A 321 -1.10 -8.47 -0.71
CA VAL A 321 -2.22 -8.23 0.22
C VAL A 321 -2.30 -6.81 0.76
N MET A 322 -1.34 -5.95 0.42
CA MET A 322 -1.24 -4.54 0.78
C MET A 322 -0.95 -3.72 -0.47
N TYR A 323 -1.43 -2.49 -0.53
CA TYR A 323 -0.99 -1.48 -1.51
C TYR A 323 -0.74 -0.16 -0.79
N GLU A 324 0.49 0.37 -0.89
CA GLU A 324 0.91 1.61 -0.25
C GLU A 324 1.03 2.72 -1.28
N PHE A 325 0.24 3.78 -1.12
CA PHE A 325 0.23 4.93 -2.02
C PHE A 325 1.42 5.86 -1.78
N GLN A 326 2.08 6.26 -2.85
CA GLN A 326 3.13 7.27 -2.85
C GLN A 326 2.79 8.38 -3.86
N PRO A 327 2.55 9.60 -3.37
CA PRO A 327 2.34 10.03 -1.99
C PRO A 327 0.86 10.03 -1.57
N ALA A 328 0.58 10.07 -0.27
CA ALA A 328 -0.78 10.31 0.23
C ALA A 328 -1.22 11.77 0.08
N VAL A 329 -0.32 12.70 0.41
CA VAL A 329 -0.53 14.14 0.27
C VAL A 329 0.66 14.75 -0.45
N ALA A 330 0.42 15.69 -1.36
CA ALA A 330 1.48 16.48 -1.99
C ALA A 330 1.03 17.91 -2.27
N ALA A 331 1.99 18.84 -2.26
CA ALA A 331 1.80 20.18 -2.78
C ALA A 331 1.80 20.16 -4.31
N TYR A 332 1.01 21.03 -4.90
CA TYR A 332 0.99 21.21 -6.35
C TYR A 332 0.91 22.71 -6.68
N TYR A 333 2.02 23.25 -7.12
CA TYR A 333 2.18 24.62 -7.58
C TYR A 333 3.25 24.68 -8.67
N ASP A 334 3.34 25.79 -9.38
CA ASP A 334 4.35 25.97 -10.42
C ASP A 334 5.76 25.74 -9.86
N GLY A 335 6.48 24.81 -10.48
CA GLY A 335 7.82 24.41 -10.03
C GLY A 335 7.86 23.30 -8.99
N ALA A 336 6.70 22.76 -8.55
CA ALA A 336 6.68 21.55 -7.76
C ALA A 336 7.31 20.37 -8.52
N CYS A 337 8.10 19.56 -7.81
CA CYS A 337 8.88 18.48 -8.40
C CYS A 337 8.01 17.33 -8.95
N TYR A 338 6.78 17.21 -8.48
CA TYR A 338 5.90 16.10 -8.83
C TYR A 338 4.70 16.53 -9.66
N ALA A 339 4.35 15.61 -10.55
CA ALA A 339 3.04 15.57 -11.14
C ALA A 339 1.96 15.33 -10.06
N PRO A 340 0.73 15.83 -10.25
CA PRO A 340 -0.36 15.59 -9.32
C PRO A 340 -0.80 14.12 -9.34
N LYS A 341 -0.18 13.33 -8.49
CA LYS A 341 -0.41 11.88 -8.30
C LYS A 341 -0.57 11.54 -6.82
N GLN A 342 -1.35 12.31 -6.08
CA GLN A 342 -1.60 12.15 -4.65
C GLN A 342 -3.07 11.83 -4.37
N LEU A 343 -3.35 11.35 -3.17
CA LEU A 343 -4.74 11.17 -2.72
C LEU A 343 -5.37 12.52 -2.34
N ILE A 344 -4.62 13.36 -1.64
CA ILE A 344 -5.02 14.70 -1.24
C ILE A 344 -4.00 15.71 -1.76
N ARG A 345 -4.47 16.69 -2.49
CA ARG A 345 -3.66 17.79 -3.00
C ARG A 345 -3.77 18.98 -2.07
N ALA A 346 -2.68 19.31 -1.39
CA ALA A 346 -2.51 20.53 -0.66
C ALA A 346 -1.90 21.56 -1.63
N TRP A 347 -2.70 22.56 -2.06
CA TRP A 347 -2.30 23.51 -3.11
C TRP A 347 -0.96 24.19 -2.77
N GLU A 348 -1.02 25.12 -1.89
CA GLU A 348 0.18 25.79 -1.39
C GLU A 348 0.24 25.58 0.12
N PRO A 349 1.42 25.25 0.68
CA PRO A 349 1.55 24.97 2.11
C PRO A 349 1.06 26.09 3.02
N TRP A 350 1.13 27.33 2.55
CA TRP A 350 0.75 28.54 3.29
C TRP A 350 -0.73 28.90 3.19
N SER A 351 -1.51 28.27 2.32
CA SER A 351 -2.90 28.65 2.06
C SER A 351 -3.91 27.95 2.97
N GLY A 352 -3.56 26.78 3.46
CA GLY A 352 -4.48 25.89 4.17
C GLY A 352 -5.53 25.23 3.29
N HIS A 353 -5.50 25.47 1.97
CA HIS A 353 -6.43 24.87 1.02
C HIS A 353 -5.97 23.47 0.62
N PHE A 354 -6.92 22.53 0.54
CA PHE A 354 -6.66 21.19 0.01
C PHE A 354 -7.84 20.67 -0.81
N VAL A 355 -7.57 19.71 -1.67
CA VAL A 355 -8.55 19.08 -2.56
C VAL A 355 -8.40 17.56 -2.48
N LEU A 356 -9.52 16.86 -2.44
CA LEU A 356 -9.55 15.41 -2.56
C LEU A 356 -9.47 15.03 -4.03
N ASP A 357 -8.38 14.39 -4.42
CA ASP A 357 -8.20 13.91 -5.79
C ASP A 357 -8.90 12.56 -6.00
N ILE A 358 -8.96 12.10 -7.25
CA ILE A 358 -9.65 10.86 -7.60
C ILE A 358 -9.08 9.65 -6.85
N GLY A 359 -7.78 9.65 -6.55
CA GLY A 359 -7.11 8.60 -5.79
C GLY A 359 -7.66 8.44 -4.37
N PHE A 360 -8.06 9.54 -3.74
CA PHE A 360 -8.72 9.48 -2.44
C PHE A 360 -10.04 8.70 -2.51
N TRP A 361 -10.85 8.98 -3.52
CA TRP A 361 -12.13 8.28 -3.72
C TRP A 361 -11.92 6.81 -4.05
N LEU A 362 -10.87 6.50 -4.82
CA LEU A 362 -10.48 5.11 -5.08
C LEU A 362 -10.11 4.39 -3.77
N ALA A 363 -9.24 4.97 -2.95
CA ALA A 363 -8.84 4.39 -1.68
C ALA A 363 -10.05 4.20 -0.74
N MET A 364 -10.91 5.21 -0.66
CA MET A 364 -12.15 5.16 0.12
C MET A 364 -13.09 4.06 -0.38
N HIS A 365 -13.18 3.84 -1.70
CA HIS A 365 -14.01 2.77 -2.26
C HIS A 365 -13.58 1.39 -1.78
N PHE A 366 -12.27 1.10 -1.81
CA PHE A 366 -11.77 -0.16 -1.26
C PHE A 366 -11.97 -0.26 0.25
N SER A 367 -11.58 0.74 1.01
CA SER A 367 -11.62 0.69 2.48
C SER A 367 -13.03 0.62 3.08
N ARG A 368 -14.04 1.11 2.34
CA ARG A 368 -15.44 1.02 2.77
C ARG A 368 -16.00 -0.39 2.66
N PHE A 369 -15.54 -1.16 1.69
CA PHE A 369 -16.09 -2.47 1.37
C PHE A 369 -15.14 -3.64 1.63
N ALA A 370 -13.88 -3.37 2.01
CA ALA A 370 -12.90 -4.38 2.39
C ALA A 370 -12.22 -3.97 3.69
N ARG A 371 -12.18 -4.88 4.66
CA ARG A 371 -11.59 -4.62 5.97
C ARG A 371 -10.29 -5.41 6.14
N LYS A 372 -9.33 -4.81 6.84
CA LYS A 372 -8.10 -5.50 7.24
C LYS A 372 -8.43 -6.83 7.92
N GLY A 373 -7.79 -7.90 7.47
CA GLY A 373 -8.00 -9.26 7.98
C GLY A 373 -9.06 -10.06 7.22
N TRP A 374 -9.73 -9.47 6.21
CA TRP A 374 -10.63 -10.24 5.36
C TRP A 374 -9.87 -11.20 4.46
N MET A 375 -10.50 -12.33 4.16
CA MET A 375 -9.94 -13.42 3.36
C MET A 375 -10.33 -13.27 1.90
N TYR A 376 -9.40 -13.49 1.00
CA TYR A 376 -9.71 -13.58 -0.42
C TYR A 376 -10.41 -14.90 -0.72
N VAL A 377 -11.42 -14.86 -1.59
CA VAL A 377 -12.11 -16.07 -2.10
C VAL A 377 -11.43 -16.47 -3.41
N ASN A 378 -10.49 -17.42 -3.36
CA ASN A 378 -9.59 -17.77 -4.46
C ASN A 378 -10.32 -18.06 -5.79
N GLY A 379 -11.43 -18.82 -5.75
CA GLY A 379 -12.23 -19.12 -6.94
C GLY A 379 -12.98 -17.93 -7.53
N ALA A 380 -13.03 -16.81 -6.82
CA ALA A 380 -13.72 -15.58 -7.23
C ALA A 380 -12.75 -14.38 -7.25
N CYS A 381 -11.49 -14.61 -7.53
CA CYS A 381 -10.50 -13.60 -7.85
C CYS A 381 -9.92 -13.91 -9.23
N TYR A 382 -9.87 -12.92 -10.10
CA TYR A 382 -9.38 -13.12 -11.46
C TYR A 382 -8.83 -11.80 -12.03
N GLY A 383 -7.75 -11.92 -12.78
CA GLY A 383 -7.18 -10.82 -13.57
C GLY A 383 -6.40 -11.40 -14.75
N ASP A 384 -6.74 -10.98 -15.94
CA ASP A 384 -6.10 -11.42 -17.19
C ASP A 384 -5.02 -10.43 -17.71
N GLY A 385 -4.57 -9.55 -16.83
CA GLY A 385 -3.47 -8.63 -17.12
C GLY A 385 -2.11 -9.34 -17.21
N GLU A 386 -1.20 -8.77 -18.00
CA GLU A 386 0.20 -9.23 -18.04
C GLU A 386 0.88 -8.96 -16.69
N GLU A 387 1.81 -9.85 -16.29
CA GLU A 387 2.50 -9.82 -14.99
C GLU A 387 3.12 -8.47 -14.62
N ASN A 388 3.60 -7.71 -15.59
CA ASN A 388 4.28 -6.43 -15.37
C ASN A 388 3.46 -5.19 -15.79
N HIS A 389 2.28 -5.41 -16.36
CA HIS A 389 1.40 -4.35 -16.81
C HIS A 389 -0.02 -4.66 -16.34
N ALA A 390 -0.39 -4.12 -15.22
CA ALA A 390 -1.72 -4.31 -14.65
C ALA A 390 -2.85 -3.82 -15.57
N ILE A 391 -2.55 -3.31 -16.76
CA ILE A 391 -3.40 -2.33 -17.33
C ILE A 391 -3.94 -2.64 -18.69
N ALA A 392 -3.11 -2.97 -19.60
CA ALA A 392 -3.52 -2.94 -20.98
C ALA A 392 -4.31 -4.19 -21.33
N ASN A 393 -5.59 -4.04 -21.58
CA ASN A 393 -6.46 -5.05 -22.19
C ASN A 393 -6.98 -6.14 -21.26
N THR A 394 -7.15 -5.89 -19.96
CA THR A 394 -7.86 -6.85 -19.12
C THR A 394 -9.29 -7.00 -19.64
N THR A 395 -9.66 -8.18 -20.11
CA THR A 395 -11.03 -8.46 -20.50
C THR A 395 -11.92 -8.62 -19.29
N HIS A 396 -11.37 -9.17 -18.20
CA HIS A 396 -12.07 -9.34 -16.93
C HIS A 396 -11.10 -9.12 -15.78
N ASN A 397 -11.55 -8.42 -14.75
CA ASN A 397 -10.76 -8.15 -13.56
C ASN A 397 -11.66 -8.00 -12.34
N PHE A 398 -11.53 -8.89 -11.37
CA PHE A 398 -12.30 -8.84 -10.15
C PHE A 398 -11.62 -9.51 -8.97
N MET A 399 -11.97 -9.04 -7.79
CA MET A 399 -11.47 -9.51 -6.51
C MET A 399 -12.64 -9.68 -5.55
N THR A 400 -12.68 -10.80 -4.85
CA THR A 400 -13.69 -11.09 -3.84
C THR A 400 -13.04 -11.31 -2.49
N LEU A 401 -13.56 -10.61 -1.49
CA LEU A 401 -13.15 -10.69 -0.09
C LEU A 401 -14.34 -11.08 0.79
N THR A 402 -14.09 -11.87 1.81
CA THR A 402 -15.08 -12.23 2.83
C THR A 402 -14.54 -12.01 4.24
N ALA A 403 -15.42 -11.64 5.16
CA ALA A 403 -15.10 -11.62 6.59
C ALA A 403 -14.61 -13.01 7.05
N PRO A 404 -13.78 -13.11 8.10
CA PRO A 404 -13.29 -14.40 8.61
C PRO A 404 -14.38 -15.38 9.01
N ASP A 405 -15.52 -14.89 9.48
CA ASP A 405 -16.71 -15.69 9.81
C ASP A 405 -17.66 -15.88 8.63
N ARG A 406 -17.31 -15.39 7.45
CA ARG A 406 -18.10 -15.42 6.21
C ARG A 406 -19.47 -14.73 6.31
N SER A 407 -19.66 -13.85 7.28
CA SER A 407 -20.90 -13.09 7.50
C SER A 407 -21.10 -11.93 6.53
N GLU A 408 -20.01 -11.46 5.93
CA GLU A 408 -19.98 -10.36 4.94
C GLU A 408 -19.07 -10.71 3.79
N MET A 409 -19.40 -10.22 2.60
CA MET A 409 -18.61 -10.40 1.39
C MET A 409 -18.64 -9.12 0.54
N SER A 410 -17.52 -8.81 -0.07
CA SER A 410 -17.42 -7.73 -1.06
C SER A 410 -16.75 -8.21 -2.32
N MET A 411 -17.23 -7.72 -3.46
CA MET A 411 -16.65 -7.99 -4.77
C MET A 411 -16.33 -6.66 -5.45
N PHE A 412 -15.12 -6.55 -5.97
CA PHE A 412 -14.63 -5.40 -6.71
C PHE A 412 -14.43 -5.78 -8.16
N PHE A 413 -15.00 -5.01 -9.04
CA PHE A 413 -14.89 -5.19 -10.50
C PHE A 413 -14.37 -3.91 -11.11
N THR A 414 -13.52 -4.03 -12.13
CA THR A 414 -13.13 -2.91 -12.97
C THR A 414 -13.54 -3.16 -14.41
N ASN A 415 -13.84 -2.08 -15.11
CA ASN A 415 -14.07 -2.09 -16.55
C ASN A 415 -13.50 -0.81 -17.15
N GLU A 416 -12.39 -0.93 -17.85
CA GLU A 416 -11.73 0.19 -18.55
C GLU A 416 -12.14 0.33 -20.02
N SER A 417 -12.95 -0.62 -20.53
CA SER A 417 -13.43 -0.58 -21.91
C SER A 417 -14.76 0.16 -22.02
N GLU A 418 -15.09 0.61 -23.24
CA GLU A 418 -16.42 1.13 -23.57
C GLU A 418 -17.48 0.04 -23.66
N ASP A 419 -17.07 -1.22 -23.72
CA ASP A 419 -17.97 -2.35 -23.84
C ASP A 419 -18.64 -2.70 -22.51
N VAL A 420 -19.88 -3.12 -22.58
CA VAL A 420 -20.61 -3.64 -21.42
C VAL A 420 -20.04 -5.00 -21.05
N ARG A 421 -19.73 -5.20 -19.76
CA ARG A 421 -19.35 -6.50 -19.21
C ARG A 421 -20.47 -7.04 -18.34
N ILE A 422 -20.80 -8.31 -18.51
CA ILE A 422 -21.85 -8.98 -17.76
C ILE A 422 -21.20 -10.07 -16.91
N TYR A 423 -21.47 -10.02 -15.61
CA TYR A 423 -21.04 -11.05 -14.67
C TYR A 423 -22.29 -11.72 -14.08
N THR A 424 -22.31 -13.05 -14.10
CA THR A 424 -23.28 -13.84 -13.36
C THR A 424 -22.61 -14.38 -12.11
N VAL A 425 -22.96 -13.84 -10.96
CA VAL A 425 -22.35 -14.24 -9.69
C VAL A 425 -23.26 -15.23 -8.98
N GLN A 426 -22.71 -16.41 -8.67
CA GLN A 426 -23.33 -17.37 -7.77
C GLN A 426 -22.59 -17.33 -6.43
N VAL A 427 -23.34 -17.12 -5.36
CA VAL A 427 -22.81 -17.13 -3.98
C VAL A 427 -23.17 -18.45 -3.31
N LYS A 428 -22.19 -19.07 -2.66
CA LYS A 428 -22.35 -20.39 -2.02
C LYS A 428 -21.53 -20.48 -0.75
N ASP A 429 -22.02 -21.25 0.22
CA ASP A 429 -21.34 -21.57 1.47
C ASP A 429 -20.83 -20.34 2.26
N MET A 430 -21.62 -19.27 2.26
CA MET A 430 -21.44 -18.09 3.10
C MET A 430 -22.36 -18.17 4.33
N ALA A 431 -22.03 -17.47 5.39
CA ALA A 431 -22.82 -17.42 6.63
C ALA A 431 -24.00 -16.43 6.56
N PHE A 432 -24.38 -16.00 5.36
CA PHE A 432 -25.53 -15.11 5.15
C PHE A 432 -26.38 -15.57 3.97
N GLU A 433 -27.68 -15.28 4.04
CA GLU A 433 -28.57 -15.34 2.91
C GLU A 433 -28.48 -13.99 2.17
N PRO A 434 -28.18 -13.95 0.86
CA PRO A 434 -28.06 -12.68 0.15
C PRO A 434 -29.42 -11.98 0.05
N THR A 435 -29.66 -11.04 0.97
CA THR A 435 -30.93 -10.31 1.06
C THR A 435 -30.84 -8.84 0.66
N VAL A 436 -29.65 -8.26 0.68
CA VAL A 436 -29.39 -6.86 0.34
C VAL A 436 -28.10 -6.72 -0.42
N PHE A 437 -28.14 -6.02 -1.54
CA PHE A 437 -26.97 -5.64 -2.32
C PHE A 437 -26.80 -4.14 -2.32
N SER A 438 -25.63 -3.66 -1.96
CA SER A 438 -25.22 -2.27 -2.18
C SER A 438 -24.22 -2.25 -3.32
N SER A 439 -24.43 -1.41 -4.30
CA SER A 439 -23.44 -1.17 -5.33
C SER A 439 -23.09 0.32 -5.38
N VAL A 440 -21.79 0.59 -5.48
CA VAL A 440 -21.29 1.93 -5.72
C VAL A 440 -20.61 1.93 -7.07
N ILE A 441 -21.07 2.80 -7.95
CA ILE A 441 -20.40 3.06 -9.22
C ILE A 441 -19.73 4.42 -9.10
N THR A 442 -18.42 4.42 -9.15
CA THR A 442 -17.67 5.66 -9.29
C THR A 442 -17.70 6.04 -10.78
N LYS A 443 -18.53 7.01 -11.14
CA LYS A 443 -18.37 7.74 -12.40
C LYS A 443 -17.42 8.88 -12.13
N GLY A 444 -16.44 9.00 -12.99
CA GLY A 444 -15.72 10.25 -13.09
C GLY A 444 -16.67 11.41 -13.32
N PRO A 445 -16.26 12.64 -13.04
CA PRO A 445 -17.08 13.80 -13.31
C PRO A 445 -17.42 13.80 -14.79
N SER A 446 -18.63 13.36 -15.12
CA SER A 446 -19.19 13.64 -16.43
C SER A 446 -19.18 15.16 -16.55
N GLY A 447 -18.40 15.69 -17.46
CA GLY A 447 -18.46 17.08 -17.83
C GLY A 447 -19.93 17.46 -18.03
N ARG A 448 -20.41 18.35 -17.17
CA ARG A 448 -21.74 18.89 -16.93
C ARG A 448 -22.70 17.98 -16.21
#